data_7cb5a38a69b7a4b3e6d47b079789e611
#
_entry.id   7cb5a38a69b7a4b3e6d47b079789e611
#
_cell.length_a   1.000
_cell.length_b   1.000
_cell.length_c   1.000
_cell.angle_alpha   90.00
_cell.angle_beta   90.00
_cell.angle_gamma   90.00
#
_symmetry.space_group_name_H-M   'P 1'
#
loop_
_entity.id
_entity.type
_entity.pdbx_description
1 polymer ?
#
loop_
_entity_poly.entity_id
_entity_poly.type
_entity_poly.pdbx_seq_one_letter_code
_entity_poly.pdbx_strand_id
1 'polypeptide(L)'
;SKGEKEELCKNLGADVVLDYNNTKFEDVYGGSSAEKFDVCFDTTAESLKMAKIIKKGGQIVTIAGMPTLEEIRRIGGTAWILKLFLKRKEKRKEYKAAQSMNANWHYLFLSPSHEDLSTLAKHLESGAIKPVLDGVWDFHSEDAEGGWQGAFNRSFSGRAKGKCVVQIVS
;
A
#
# COMPACT_ATOMS: atom_id res chain seq x y z
N SER A 1 11.95 10.16 13.82
CA SER A 1 11.08 10.66 14.89
C SER A 1 9.66 10.77 14.40
N LYS A 2 8.69 10.78 15.32
CA LYS A 2 7.25 10.82 15.04
C LYS A 2 6.86 12.08 14.25
N GLY A 3 7.41 13.25 14.61
CA GLY A 3 7.13 14.52 13.96
C GLY A 3 7.60 14.61 12.50
N GLU A 4 8.76 14.07 12.19
CA GLU A 4 9.29 14.11 10.82
C GLU A 4 8.44 13.35 9.80
N LYS A 5 7.87 12.19 10.20
CA LYS A 5 7.00 11.42 9.28
C LYS A 5 5.65 12.13 9.07
N GLU A 6 5.13 12.75 10.11
CA GLU A 6 3.91 13.55 10.02
C GLU A 6 4.10 14.77 9.11
N GLU A 7 5.20 15.50 9.30
CA GLU A 7 5.56 16.63 8.46
C GLU A 7 5.76 16.23 6.99
N LEU A 8 6.47 15.11 6.75
CA LEU A 8 6.62 14.57 5.41
C LEU A 8 5.27 14.28 4.75
N CYS A 9 4.35 13.61 5.45
CA CYS A 9 3.02 13.32 4.90
C CYS A 9 2.24 14.60 4.57
N LYS A 10 2.29 15.61 5.45
CA LYS A 10 1.64 16.91 5.22
C LYS A 10 2.24 17.64 4.02
N ASN A 11 3.57 17.64 3.90
CA ASN A 11 4.27 18.25 2.77
C ASN A 11 3.98 17.55 1.43
N LEU A 12 3.60 16.27 1.48
CA LEU A 12 3.14 15.50 0.32
C LEU A 12 1.64 15.66 0.03
N GLY A 13 0.92 16.49 0.81
CA GLY A 13 -0.47 16.84 0.55
C GLY A 13 -1.50 16.12 1.40
N ALA A 14 -1.10 15.45 2.49
CA ALA A 14 -2.07 14.87 3.41
C ALA A 14 -2.72 15.95 4.29
N ASP A 15 -4.05 16.05 4.26
CA ASP A 15 -4.81 16.99 5.12
C ASP A 15 -4.75 16.54 6.58
N VAL A 16 -4.88 15.24 6.84
CA VAL A 16 -4.86 14.65 8.18
C VAL A 16 -3.89 13.48 8.24
N VAL A 17 -3.05 13.47 9.27
CA VAL A 17 -2.13 12.37 9.56
C VAL A 17 -2.44 11.83 10.95
N LEU A 18 -2.77 10.55 11.04
CA LEU A 18 -3.05 9.88 12.32
C LEU A 18 -1.87 9.02 12.73
N ASP A 19 -1.51 9.11 14.01
CA ASP A 19 -0.55 8.20 14.61
C ASP A 19 -1.24 6.91 15.06
N TYR A 20 -1.05 5.86 14.29
CA TYR A 20 -1.66 4.55 14.55
C TYR A 20 -1.28 3.90 15.89
N ASN A 21 -0.21 4.38 16.56
CA ASN A 21 0.16 3.89 17.88
C ASN A 21 -0.77 4.41 18.98
N ASN A 22 -1.36 5.59 18.74
CA ASN A 22 -2.19 6.28 19.74
C ASN A 22 -3.65 6.43 19.31
N THR A 23 -3.91 6.35 17.99
CA THR A 23 -5.23 6.68 17.44
C THR A 23 -5.62 5.68 16.37
N LYS A 24 -6.75 5.02 16.54
CA LYS A 24 -7.32 4.15 15.52
C LYS A 24 -8.23 4.98 14.62
N PHE A 25 -7.99 4.94 13.32
CA PHE A 25 -8.77 5.73 12.36
C PHE A 25 -10.25 5.33 12.35
N GLU A 26 -10.58 4.07 12.63
CA GLU A 26 -11.94 3.59 12.74
C GLU A 26 -12.71 4.15 13.97
N ASP A 27 -11.99 4.58 15.00
CA ASP A 27 -12.61 5.23 16.17
C ASP A 27 -12.89 6.70 15.87
N VAL A 28 -12.06 7.35 15.04
CA VAL A 28 -12.24 8.75 14.63
C VAL A 28 -13.37 8.89 13.59
N TYR A 29 -13.35 8.06 12.56
CA TYR A 29 -14.21 8.18 11.39
C TYR A 29 -15.31 7.10 11.29
N GLY A 30 -15.35 6.15 12.22
CA GLY A 30 -16.31 5.03 12.19
C GLY A 30 -17.73 5.37 12.65
N GLY A 31 -17.92 6.48 13.35
CA GLY A 31 -19.22 6.92 13.87
C GLY A 31 -20.26 7.20 12.76
N SER A 32 -21.53 7.13 13.11
CA SER A 32 -22.65 7.38 12.17
C SER A 32 -22.70 8.84 11.68
N SER A 33 -22.25 9.77 12.51
CA SER A 33 -22.17 11.21 12.20
C SER A 33 -20.81 11.65 11.65
N ALA A 34 -19.81 10.74 11.62
CA ALA A 34 -18.49 11.07 11.12
C ALA A 34 -18.51 11.18 9.60
N GLU A 35 -17.65 12.06 9.07
CA GLU A 35 -17.42 12.16 7.64
C GLU A 35 -16.78 10.86 7.14
N LYS A 36 -17.31 10.33 6.03
CA LYS A 36 -16.86 9.08 5.42
C LYS A 36 -16.06 9.37 4.15
N PHE A 37 -15.23 8.41 3.76
CA PHE A 37 -14.36 8.52 2.61
C PHE A 37 -14.99 7.90 1.35
N ASP A 38 -14.72 8.48 0.20
CA ASP A 38 -15.15 7.94 -1.10
C ASP A 38 -14.27 6.78 -1.53
N VAL A 39 -12.96 6.84 -1.22
CA VAL A 39 -11.96 5.83 -1.55
C VAL A 39 -11.06 5.56 -0.36
N CYS A 40 -10.76 4.29 -0.10
CA CYS A 40 -9.74 3.85 0.84
C CYS A 40 -8.70 3.01 0.09
N PHE A 41 -7.42 3.38 0.22
CA PHE A 41 -6.31 2.61 -0.31
C PHE A 41 -5.58 1.89 0.83
N ASP A 42 -5.57 0.56 0.79
CA ASP A 42 -5.08 -0.31 1.85
C ASP A 42 -3.74 -0.95 1.50
N THR A 43 -2.71 -0.57 2.22
CA THR A 43 -1.35 -1.12 2.09
C THR A 43 -0.96 -2.04 3.24
N THR A 44 -1.83 -2.23 4.24
CA THR A 44 -1.53 -2.90 5.51
C THR A 44 -2.47 -4.06 5.87
N ALA A 45 -3.37 -4.45 4.94
CA ALA A 45 -4.39 -5.47 5.13
C ALA A 45 -5.44 -5.11 6.22
N GLU A 46 -5.83 -3.84 6.29
CA GLU A 46 -6.82 -3.33 7.23
C GLU A 46 -8.19 -3.04 6.61
N SER A 47 -8.48 -3.61 5.43
CA SER A 47 -9.73 -3.40 4.67
C SER A 47 -11.00 -3.60 5.53
N LEU A 48 -10.96 -4.50 6.51
CA LEU A 48 -12.10 -4.72 7.43
C LEU A 48 -12.41 -3.49 8.29
N LYS A 49 -11.39 -2.76 8.70
CA LYS A 49 -11.55 -1.51 9.45
C LYS A 49 -11.98 -0.39 8.50
N MET A 50 -11.47 -0.37 7.28
CA MET A 50 -11.83 0.62 6.26
C MET A 50 -13.30 0.53 5.87
N ALA A 51 -13.92 -0.66 5.93
CA ALA A 51 -15.35 -0.82 5.72
C ALA A 51 -16.21 -0.03 6.71
N LYS A 52 -15.68 0.37 7.87
CA LYS A 52 -16.40 1.19 8.85
C LYS A 52 -16.40 2.68 8.50
N ILE A 53 -15.42 3.11 7.70
CA ILE A 53 -15.19 4.53 7.40
C ILE A 53 -15.50 4.90 5.94
N ILE A 54 -15.82 3.91 5.11
CA ILE A 54 -16.16 4.13 3.70
C ILE A 54 -17.61 4.60 3.54
N LYS A 55 -17.86 5.49 2.59
CA LYS A 55 -19.23 5.88 2.18
C LYS A 55 -19.96 4.70 1.53
N LYS A 56 -21.28 4.73 1.58
CA LYS A 56 -22.10 3.82 0.79
C LYS A 56 -21.78 4.03 -0.71
N GLY A 57 -21.45 2.94 -1.40
CA GLY A 57 -21.01 2.98 -2.80
C GLY A 57 -19.56 3.36 -3.01
N GLY A 58 -18.80 3.66 -1.96
CA GLY A 58 -17.37 3.96 -2.04
C GLY A 58 -16.51 2.75 -2.41
N GLN A 59 -15.21 2.96 -2.55
CA GLN A 59 -14.28 1.94 -3.02
C GLN A 59 -13.16 1.68 -2.01
N ILE A 60 -12.89 0.42 -1.74
CA ILE A 60 -11.72 -0.04 -0.97
C ILE A 60 -10.80 -0.78 -1.93
N VAL A 61 -9.60 -0.25 -2.15
CA VAL A 61 -8.57 -0.85 -2.98
C VAL A 61 -7.44 -1.32 -2.08
N THR A 62 -7.10 -2.61 -2.12
CA THR A 62 -6.01 -3.16 -1.33
C THR A 62 -4.93 -3.79 -2.19
N ILE A 63 -3.67 -3.58 -1.80
CA ILE A 63 -2.50 -4.28 -2.32
C ILE A 63 -1.93 -5.28 -1.30
N ALA A 64 -2.53 -5.35 -0.13
CA ALA A 64 -2.09 -6.19 0.98
C ALA A 64 -3.08 -7.33 1.25
N GLY A 65 -2.59 -8.43 1.79
CA GLY A 65 -3.39 -9.60 2.07
C GLY A 65 -3.37 -10.63 0.94
N MET A 66 -4.46 -11.38 0.78
CA MET A 66 -4.54 -12.43 -0.25
C MET A 66 -5.55 -12.04 -1.33
N PRO A 67 -5.24 -12.22 -2.60
CA PRO A 67 -6.15 -11.95 -3.71
C PRO A 67 -7.41 -12.83 -3.63
N THR A 68 -8.49 -12.38 -4.26
CA THR A 68 -9.71 -13.18 -4.43
C THR A 68 -9.51 -14.28 -5.47
N LEU A 69 -10.44 -15.25 -5.53
CA LEU A 69 -10.43 -16.27 -6.59
C LEU A 69 -10.57 -15.68 -7.98
N GLU A 70 -11.33 -14.61 -8.11
CA GLU A 70 -11.56 -13.95 -9.39
C GLU A 70 -10.26 -13.33 -9.90
N GLU A 71 -9.52 -12.66 -9.03
CA GLU A 71 -8.24 -12.06 -9.35
C GLU A 71 -7.17 -13.11 -9.66
N ILE A 72 -7.15 -14.23 -8.92
CA ILE A 72 -6.25 -15.35 -9.24
C ILE A 72 -6.58 -15.96 -10.61
N ARG A 73 -7.84 -16.02 -10.99
CA ARG A 73 -8.22 -16.46 -12.35
C ARG A 73 -7.74 -15.49 -13.43
N ARG A 74 -7.81 -14.19 -13.19
CA ARG A 74 -7.34 -13.16 -14.13
C ARG A 74 -5.85 -13.29 -14.44
N ILE A 75 -5.02 -13.65 -13.46
CA ILE A 75 -3.57 -13.85 -13.63
C ILE A 75 -3.19 -15.24 -14.13
N GLY A 76 -4.14 -16.06 -14.55
CA GLY A 76 -3.88 -17.39 -15.12
C GLY A 76 -3.49 -18.46 -14.10
N GLY A 77 -3.70 -18.24 -12.81
CA GLY A 77 -3.40 -19.19 -11.74
C GLY A 77 -4.26 -20.47 -11.86
N THR A 78 -3.64 -21.62 -12.17
CA THR A 78 -4.31 -22.90 -12.43
C THR A 78 -4.29 -23.87 -11.25
N ALA A 79 -3.65 -23.56 -10.14
CA ALA A 79 -3.54 -24.47 -9.00
C ALA A 79 -4.92 -24.77 -8.37
N TRP A 80 -5.51 -25.90 -8.74
CA TRP A 80 -6.83 -26.33 -8.24
C TRP A 80 -6.90 -26.48 -6.72
N ILE A 81 -5.79 -26.86 -6.08
CA ILE A 81 -5.67 -26.95 -4.62
C ILE A 81 -5.79 -25.56 -3.99
N LEU A 82 -5.12 -24.56 -4.59
CA LEU A 82 -5.23 -23.17 -4.17
C LEU A 82 -6.67 -22.65 -4.35
N LYS A 83 -7.35 -23.04 -5.45
CA LYS A 83 -8.77 -22.74 -5.66
C LYS A 83 -9.67 -23.33 -4.58
N LEU A 84 -9.39 -24.55 -4.10
CA LEU A 84 -10.17 -25.20 -3.05
C LEU A 84 -9.97 -24.53 -1.69
N PHE A 85 -8.74 -24.14 -1.37
CA PHE A 85 -8.40 -23.39 -0.15
C PHE A 85 -9.03 -21.99 -0.15
N LEU A 86 -9.02 -21.33 -1.30
CA LEU A 86 -9.58 -19.97 -1.46
C LEU A 86 -11.10 -19.98 -1.49
N LYS A 87 -11.76 -20.99 -2.11
CA LYS A 87 -13.22 -21.18 -2.01
C LYS A 87 -13.71 -21.25 -0.56
N ARG A 88 -12.92 -21.87 0.31
CA ARG A 88 -13.25 -21.96 1.73
C ARG A 88 -13.03 -20.63 2.48
N LYS A 89 -12.18 -19.73 1.95
CA LYS A 89 -11.90 -18.39 2.48
C LYS A 89 -12.65 -17.25 1.74
N GLU A 90 -13.36 -17.54 0.67
CA GLU A 90 -14.15 -16.56 -0.11
C GLU A 90 -15.33 -15.94 0.67
N LYS A 91 -15.61 -16.47 1.85
CA LYS A 91 -16.45 -15.81 2.85
C LYS A 91 -15.64 -14.79 3.67
N ARG A 92 -14.71 -14.07 3.03
CA ARG A 92 -13.84 -13.14 3.75
C ARG A 92 -14.67 -12.10 4.47
N LYS A 93 -14.29 -11.85 5.70
CA LYS A 93 -14.93 -10.85 6.55
C LYS A 93 -14.86 -9.46 5.90
N GLU A 94 -13.74 -9.18 5.21
CA GLU A 94 -13.47 -7.93 4.52
C GLU A 94 -14.44 -7.67 3.37
N TYR A 95 -14.61 -8.66 2.48
CA TYR A 95 -15.53 -8.57 1.36
C TYR A 95 -16.99 -8.42 1.83
N LYS A 96 -17.40 -9.21 2.83
CA LYS A 96 -18.73 -9.10 3.41
C LYS A 96 -18.96 -7.76 4.11
N ALA A 97 -17.95 -7.24 4.81
CA ALA A 97 -18.04 -5.94 5.45
C ALA A 97 -18.19 -4.82 4.41
N ALA A 98 -17.44 -4.85 3.32
CA ALA A 98 -17.61 -3.91 2.22
C ALA A 98 -19.00 -4.03 1.58
N GLN A 99 -19.47 -5.26 1.30
CA GLN A 99 -20.81 -5.48 0.77
C GLN A 99 -21.92 -4.96 1.69
N SER A 100 -21.79 -5.11 3.00
CA SER A 100 -22.79 -4.60 3.96
C SER A 100 -22.92 -3.07 3.93
N MET A 101 -21.86 -2.38 3.52
CA MET A 101 -21.84 -0.94 3.28
C MET A 101 -22.19 -0.57 1.84
N ASN A 102 -22.55 -1.56 1.00
CA ASN A 102 -22.71 -1.38 -0.45
C ASN A 102 -21.49 -0.72 -1.11
N ALA A 103 -20.30 -1.01 -0.59
CA ALA A 103 -19.02 -0.54 -1.11
C ALA A 103 -18.38 -1.60 -1.98
N ASN A 104 -17.57 -1.17 -2.94
CA ASN A 104 -16.79 -2.05 -3.79
C ASN A 104 -15.45 -2.35 -3.12
N TRP A 105 -15.03 -3.61 -3.13
CA TRP A 105 -13.73 -4.03 -2.64
C TRP A 105 -12.93 -4.66 -3.77
N HIS A 106 -11.71 -4.16 -3.99
CA HIS A 106 -10.83 -4.60 -5.05
C HIS A 106 -9.46 -4.96 -4.49
N TYR A 107 -8.95 -6.11 -4.87
CA TYR A 107 -7.55 -6.45 -4.66
C TYR A 107 -6.76 -6.09 -5.92
N LEU A 108 -5.85 -5.14 -5.81
CA LEU A 108 -4.98 -4.76 -6.91
C LEU A 108 -3.78 -5.71 -6.96
N PHE A 109 -3.78 -6.61 -7.93
CA PHE A 109 -2.66 -7.50 -8.16
C PHE A 109 -1.73 -6.90 -9.22
N LEU A 110 -0.45 -6.81 -8.90
CA LEU A 110 0.53 -6.30 -9.84
C LEU A 110 0.71 -7.26 -11.01
N SER A 111 0.56 -6.76 -12.22
CA SER A 111 0.87 -7.46 -13.47
C SER A 111 1.91 -6.67 -14.26
N PRO A 112 2.82 -7.33 -15.00
CA PRO A 112 3.77 -6.64 -15.86
C PRO A 112 3.02 -5.81 -16.91
N SER A 113 3.31 -4.53 -17.00
CA SER A 113 2.73 -3.61 -17.97
C SER A 113 3.79 -2.63 -18.44
N HIS A 114 4.17 -2.71 -19.72
CA HIS A 114 5.09 -1.77 -20.34
C HIS A 114 4.47 -0.36 -20.42
N GLU A 115 3.18 -0.28 -20.69
CA GLU A 115 2.44 0.99 -20.78
C GLU A 115 2.42 1.73 -19.44
N ASP A 116 2.11 1.02 -18.35
CA ASP A 116 2.10 1.62 -17.00
C ASP A 116 3.50 2.08 -16.58
N LEU A 117 4.53 1.27 -16.85
CA LEU A 117 5.92 1.65 -16.56
C LEU A 117 6.35 2.88 -17.37
N SER A 118 5.97 2.96 -18.66
CA SER A 118 6.26 4.12 -19.50
C SER A 118 5.54 5.37 -19.01
N THR A 119 4.32 5.22 -18.51
CA THR A 119 3.53 6.31 -17.91
C THR A 119 4.18 6.80 -16.62
N LEU A 120 4.60 5.88 -15.76
CA LEU A 120 5.34 6.23 -14.52
C LEU A 120 6.66 6.95 -14.84
N ALA A 121 7.42 6.50 -15.84
CA ALA A 121 8.65 7.16 -16.26
C ALA A 121 8.38 8.62 -16.68
N LYS A 122 7.37 8.88 -17.50
CA LYS A 122 6.98 10.24 -17.90
C LYS A 122 6.60 11.12 -16.71
N HIS A 123 5.89 10.56 -15.72
CA HIS A 123 5.55 11.32 -14.51
C HIS A 123 6.78 11.64 -13.65
N LEU A 124 7.76 10.74 -13.59
CA LEU A 124 9.04 11.01 -12.91
C LEU A 124 9.85 12.08 -13.65
N GLU A 125 9.99 11.95 -14.97
CA GLU A 125 10.71 12.90 -15.81
C GLU A 125 10.12 14.30 -15.77
N SER A 126 8.79 14.41 -15.78
CA SER A 126 8.09 15.71 -15.68
C SER A 126 8.08 16.28 -14.26
N GLY A 127 8.54 15.54 -13.26
CA GLY A 127 8.49 15.92 -11.85
C GLY A 127 7.09 15.91 -11.23
N ALA A 128 6.09 15.36 -11.93
CA ALA A 128 4.74 15.16 -11.40
C ALA A 128 4.73 14.15 -10.22
N ILE A 129 5.65 13.18 -10.25
CA ILE A 129 5.93 12.27 -9.14
C ILE A 129 7.37 12.52 -8.68
N LYS A 130 7.54 12.83 -7.39
CA LYS A 130 8.85 13.00 -6.76
C LYS A 130 9.07 11.89 -5.74
N PRO A 131 9.93 10.91 -6.03
CA PRO A 131 10.21 9.85 -5.07
C PRO A 131 10.95 10.41 -3.86
N VAL A 132 10.49 10.02 -2.67
CA VAL A 132 11.23 10.31 -1.44
C VAL A 132 12.34 9.29 -1.30
N LEU A 133 13.59 9.73 -1.25
CA LEU A 133 14.75 8.89 -1.02
C LEU A 133 15.10 8.87 0.46
N ASP A 134 15.33 7.68 1.01
CA ASP A 134 15.89 7.51 2.36
C ASP A 134 17.41 7.63 2.33
N GLY A 135 18.04 7.09 1.30
CA GLY A 135 19.46 7.19 1.04
C GLY A 135 19.87 6.55 -0.30
N VAL A 136 21.09 6.86 -0.69
CA VAL A 136 21.76 6.27 -1.85
C VAL A 136 23.05 5.61 -1.36
N TRP A 137 23.25 4.34 -1.71
CA TRP A 137 24.40 3.53 -1.33
C TRP A 137 25.20 3.15 -2.57
N ASP A 138 26.52 3.14 -2.44
CA ASP A 138 27.40 2.72 -3.55
C ASP A 138 27.50 1.18 -3.57
N PHE A 139 27.20 0.57 -4.72
CA PHE A 139 27.31 -0.88 -4.88
C PHE A 139 28.75 -1.38 -4.67
N HIS A 140 29.74 -0.59 -5.07
CA HIS A 140 31.15 -0.96 -5.03
C HIS A 140 31.86 -0.56 -3.72
N SER A 141 31.16 0.06 -2.76
CA SER A 141 31.73 0.40 -1.47
C SER A 141 32.13 -0.85 -0.71
N GLU A 142 33.36 -0.89 -0.21
CA GLU A 142 33.86 -1.94 0.69
C GLU A 142 33.34 -1.78 2.12
N ASP A 143 32.81 -0.59 2.45
CA ASP A 143 32.16 -0.34 3.74
C ASP A 143 30.78 -1.01 3.77
N ALA A 144 30.58 -1.92 4.73
CA ALA A 144 29.33 -2.66 4.88
C ALA A 144 28.12 -1.76 5.16
N GLU A 145 28.31 -0.59 5.78
CA GLU A 145 27.22 0.38 6.03
C GLU A 145 26.99 1.29 4.81
N GLY A 146 28.04 1.63 4.07
CA GLY A 146 27.99 2.48 2.90
C GLY A 146 27.64 1.73 1.60
N GLY A 147 27.80 0.40 1.58
CA GLY A 147 27.57 -0.45 0.44
C GLY A 147 26.11 -0.97 0.32
N TRP A 148 25.88 -1.86 -0.63
CA TRP A 148 24.57 -2.46 -0.88
C TRP A 148 23.99 -3.19 0.34
N GLN A 149 24.81 -3.78 1.20
CA GLN A 149 24.39 -4.42 2.45
C GLN A 149 23.72 -3.40 3.39
N GLY A 150 24.28 -2.19 3.48
CA GLY A 150 23.69 -1.10 4.25
C GLY A 150 22.30 -0.71 3.75
N ALA A 151 22.13 -0.64 2.41
CA ALA A 151 20.83 -0.38 1.80
C ALA A 151 19.79 -1.45 2.16
N PHE A 152 20.18 -2.74 2.09
CA PHE A 152 19.29 -3.85 2.49
C PHE A 152 18.95 -3.80 3.98
N ASN A 153 19.95 -3.66 4.85
CA ASN A 153 19.74 -3.54 6.29
C ASN A 153 18.80 -2.38 6.63
N ARG A 154 18.98 -1.24 5.97
CA ARG A 154 18.10 -0.09 6.12
C ARG A 154 16.68 -0.38 5.69
N SER A 155 16.49 -1.00 4.53
CA SER A 155 15.18 -1.38 3.99
C SER A 155 14.46 -2.37 4.90
N PHE A 156 15.13 -3.44 5.32
CA PHE A 156 14.55 -4.48 6.19
C PHE A 156 14.32 -4.04 7.63
N SER A 157 14.98 -2.98 8.08
CA SER A 157 14.75 -2.43 9.43
C SER A 157 13.32 -1.91 9.65
N GLY A 158 12.55 -1.69 8.58
CA GLY A 158 11.23 -1.07 8.62
C GLY A 158 11.24 0.41 9.03
N ARG A 159 12.44 1.02 9.12
CA ARG A 159 12.64 2.42 9.54
C ARG A 159 12.90 3.37 8.38
N ALA A 160 13.03 2.86 7.17
CA ALA A 160 13.22 3.67 5.97
C ALA A 160 12.06 4.66 5.82
N LYS A 161 12.39 5.91 5.50
CA LYS A 161 11.41 7.00 5.28
C LYS A 161 11.05 7.14 3.80
N GLY A 162 11.76 6.44 2.93
CA GLY A 162 11.60 6.50 1.49
C GLY A 162 12.29 5.34 0.79
N LYS A 163 12.63 5.52 -0.46
CA LYS A 163 13.31 4.53 -1.28
C LYS A 163 14.78 4.42 -0.92
N CYS A 164 15.26 3.22 -0.63
CA CYS A 164 16.67 2.89 -0.56
C CYS A 164 17.18 2.59 -1.97
N VAL A 165 18.16 3.33 -2.45
CA VAL A 165 18.71 3.21 -3.80
C VAL A 165 20.14 2.70 -3.71
N VAL A 166 20.50 1.73 -4.57
CA VAL A 166 21.88 1.28 -4.73
C VAL A 166 22.37 1.75 -6.10
N GLN A 167 23.41 2.57 -6.10
CA GLN A 167 24.04 3.09 -7.30
C GLN A 167 25.10 2.12 -7.79
N ILE A 168 24.95 1.61 -9.00
CA ILE A 168 25.87 0.60 -9.60
C ILE A 168 26.91 1.29 -10.48
N VAL A 169 26.55 2.39 -11.10
CA VAL A 169 27.45 3.19 -11.96
C VAL A 169 27.46 4.63 -11.48
N SER A 170 28.62 5.25 -11.50
CA SER A 170 28.87 6.66 -11.17
C SER A 170 28.46 7.56 -12.33
#